data_742ea7a1b02192d4a455befd8c9af397
#
_entry.id   742ea7a1b02192d4a455befd8c9af397
#
_cell.length_a   1.000
_cell.length_b   1.000
_cell.length_c   1.000
_cell.angle_alpha   90.00
_cell.angle_beta   90.00
_cell.angle_gamma   90.00
#
_symmetry.space_group_name_H-M   'P 1'
#
loop_
_entity.id
_entity.type
_entity.pdbx_description
1 polymer ?
#
loop_
_entity_poly.entity_id
_entity_poly.type
_entity_poly.pdbx_seq_one_letter_code
_entity_poly.pdbx_strand_id
1 'polypeptide(L)'
;EFLRHVRTNPRFLYSSLGAFPPAKTMELFEGLGVELKVERGRRVFPVSDKAEEIRQALLRYAQDAELVHDGAKKLLLEEVTPEPEAAPAAPENPRHPKKKKAGPALRCIGVRGTSGREYRADAVLVATGGVSYPTTGSTGDGYKLAQQAGHTLIEPVPSLVSLVSHDADCKKMMG
;
A
#
# COMPACT_ATOMS: atom_id res chain seq x y z
N GLU A 1 0.80 17.42 11.10
CA GLU A 1 0.86 16.70 12.40
C GLU A 1 1.25 15.24 12.21
N PHE A 2 0.57 14.45 11.38
CA PHE A 2 0.85 13.02 11.14
C PHE A 2 2.33 12.72 10.84
N LEU A 3 2.95 13.48 9.95
CA LEU A 3 4.35 13.27 9.54
C LEU A 3 5.37 13.44 10.67
N ARG A 4 5.03 14.12 11.75
CA ARG A 4 5.89 14.24 12.94
C ARG A 4 6.01 12.93 13.71
N HIS A 5 5.04 12.01 13.53
CA HIS A 5 5.02 10.71 14.18
C HIS A 5 5.66 9.60 13.31
N VAL A 6 5.98 9.91 12.06
CA VAL A 6 6.69 8.98 11.18
C VAL A 6 8.19 9.04 11.51
N ARG A 7 8.72 7.99 12.12
CA ARG A 7 10.08 7.95 12.66
C ARG A 7 11.16 7.99 11.59
N THR A 8 10.92 7.34 10.45
CA THR A 8 11.92 7.17 9.39
C THR A 8 11.40 7.73 8.09
N ASN A 9 12.18 8.62 7.46
CA ASN A 9 11.92 9.21 6.16
C ASN A 9 10.48 9.79 5.95
N PRO A 10 9.96 10.67 6.83
CA PRO A 10 8.60 11.21 6.70
C PRO A 10 8.40 11.99 5.40
N ARG A 11 9.48 12.53 4.80
CA ARG A 11 9.42 13.30 3.55
C ARG A 11 8.95 12.47 2.35
N PHE A 12 9.15 11.15 2.40
CA PHE A 12 8.65 10.24 1.37
C PHE A 12 7.13 10.34 1.17
N LEU A 13 6.39 10.65 2.23
CA LEU A 13 4.93 10.73 2.22
C LEU A 13 4.39 12.11 1.81
N TYR A 14 5.23 13.14 1.62
CA TYR A 14 4.76 14.49 1.31
C TYR A 14 3.96 14.56 0.03
N SER A 15 4.44 13.94 -1.03
CA SER A 15 3.78 13.93 -2.34
C SER A 15 2.41 13.24 -2.26
N SER A 16 2.37 12.05 -1.68
CA SER A 16 1.14 11.25 -1.56
C SER A 16 0.08 11.94 -0.73
N LEU A 17 0.46 12.46 0.46
CA LEU A 17 -0.46 13.17 1.35
C LEU A 17 -0.86 14.55 0.81
N GLY A 18 -0.04 15.17 -0.03
CA GLY A 18 -0.39 16.39 -0.74
C GLY A 18 -1.39 16.15 -1.86
N ALA A 19 -1.21 15.07 -2.61
CA ALA A 19 -2.08 14.69 -3.71
C ALA A 19 -3.44 14.15 -3.22
N PHE A 20 -3.43 13.33 -2.17
CA PHE A 20 -4.62 12.69 -1.61
C PHE A 20 -4.66 12.79 -0.07
N PRO A 21 -5.01 13.96 0.47
CA PRO A 21 -5.13 14.17 1.91
C PRO A 21 -6.40 13.51 2.47
N PRO A 22 -6.51 13.35 3.81
CA PRO A 22 -7.70 12.77 4.46
C PRO A 22 -9.03 13.41 4.06
N ALA A 23 -9.05 14.71 3.80
CA ALA A 23 -10.25 15.40 3.33
C ALA A 23 -10.75 14.84 1.99
N LYS A 24 -9.84 14.61 1.03
CA LYS A 24 -10.20 13.97 -0.25
C LYS A 24 -10.69 12.53 -0.11
N THR A 25 -10.21 11.82 0.92
CA THR A 25 -10.74 10.48 1.23
C THR A 25 -12.19 10.57 1.69
N MET A 26 -12.52 11.56 2.53
CA MET A 26 -13.90 11.80 2.97
C MET A 26 -14.79 12.18 1.78
N GLU A 27 -14.36 13.16 0.99
CA GLU A 27 -15.07 13.60 -0.23
C GLU A 27 -15.33 12.41 -1.20
N LEU A 28 -14.37 11.49 -1.34
CA LEU A 28 -14.54 10.29 -2.17
C LEU A 28 -15.69 9.43 -1.65
N PHE A 29 -15.73 9.10 -0.36
CA PHE A 29 -16.77 8.24 0.20
C PHE A 29 -18.14 8.93 0.23
N GLU A 30 -18.18 10.22 0.53
CA GLU A 30 -19.41 11.03 0.45
C GLU A 30 -19.92 11.08 -0.99
N GLY A 31 -19.03 11.26 -1.97
CA GLY A 31 -19.38 11.18 -3.40
C GLY A 31 -19.86 9.80 -3.86
N LEU A 32 -19.48 8.73 -3.16
CA LEU A 32 -19.98 7.35 -3.35
C LEU A 32 -21.29 7.08 -2.58
N GLY A 33 -21.85 8.09 -1.93
CA GLY A 33 -23.12 8.00 -1.20
C GLY A 33 -23.00 7.43 0.21
N VAL A 34 -21.82 7.50 0.83
CA VAL A 34 -21.62 7.09 2.21
C VAL A 34 -21.64 8.33 3.11
N GLU A 35 -22.61 8.41 4.02
CA GLU A 35 -22.62 9.45 5.03
C GLU A 35 -21.55 9.18 6.09
N LEU A 36 -20.69 10.18 6.37
CA LEU A 36 -19.58 10.06 7.29
C LEU A 36 -19.81 10.89 8.57
N LYS A 37 -19.31 10.38 9.69
CA LYS A 37 -19.21 11.10 10.95
C LYS A 37 -17.75 11.13 11.45
N VAL A 38 -17.40 12.23 12.13
CA VAL A 38 -16.10 12.39 12.77
C VAL A 38 -16.26 12.22 14.26
N GLU A 39 -15.60 11.24 14.82
CA GLU A 39 -15.62 10.92 16.24
C GLU A 39 -14.39 11.49 16.98
N ARG A 40 -14.35 11.27 18.31
CA ARG A 40 -13.23 11.63 19.17
C ARG A 40 -11.91 11.11 18.59
N GLY A 41 -10.89 11.94 18.62
CA GLY A 41 -9.57 11.61 18.07
C GLY A 41 -9.49 11.78 16.53
N ARG A 42 -10.46 12.49 15.94
CA ARG A 42 -10.56 12.70 14.48
C ARG A 42 -10.66 11.41 13.68
N ARG A 43 -11.28 10.39 14.26
CA ARG A 43 -11.58 9.15 13.57
C ARG A 43 -12.84 9.32 12.74
N VAL A 44 -12.80 8.84 11.50
CA VAL A 44 -13.93 8.94 10.57
C VAL A 44 -14.57 7.55 10.41
N PHE A 45 -15.88 7.50 10.56
CA PHE A 45 -16.68 6.30 10.39
C PHE A 45 -17.91 6.60 9.53
N PRO A 46 -18.53 5.60 8.91
CA PRO A 46 -19.86 5.78 8.36
C PRO A 46 -20.86 6.02 9.49
N VAL A 47 -21.87 6.85 9.25
CA VAL A 47 -22.93 7.14 10.24
C VAL A 47 -23.63 5.87 10.69
N SER A 48 -23.74 4.89 9.81
CA SER A 48 -24.35 3.56 10.09
C SER A 48 -23.52 2.66 11.00
N ASP A 49 -22.25 2.98 11.29
CA ASP A 49 -21.26 2.13 11.98
C ASP A 49 -21.02 0.75 11.30
N LYS A 50 -21.42 0.60 10.04
CA LYS A 50 -21.29 -0.65 9.29
C LYS A 50 -20.14 -0.58 8.30
N ALA A 51 -19.06 -1.33 8.53
CA ALA A 51 -17.93 -1.46 7.59
C ALA A 51 -18.38 -1.98 6.21
N GLU A 52 -19.47 -2.73 6.15
CA GLU A 52 -20.05 -3.24 4.91
C GLU A 52 -20.45 -2.12 3.95
N GLU A 53 -20.93 -0.99 4.44
CA GLU A 53 -21.27 0.18 3.62
C GLU A 53 -20.04 0.74 2.87
N ILE A 54 -18.92 0.83 3.57
CA ILE A 54 -17.63 1.23 2.96
C ILE A 54 -17.21 0.21 1.91
N ARG A 55 -17.33 -1.09 2.21
CA ARG A 55 -16.97 -2.16 1.27
C ARG A 55 -17.82 -2.10 0.00
N GLN A 56 -19.12 -1.92 0.14
CA GLN A 56 -20.05 -1.80 -1.00
C GLN A 56 -19.78 -0.55 -1.83
N ALA A 57 -19.46 0.57 -1.20
CA ALA A 57 -19.07 1.78 -1.91
C ALA A 57 -17.81 1.57 -2.77
N LEU A 58 -16.78 0.90 -2.22
CA LEU A 58 -15.57 0.58 -2.97
C LEU A 58 -15.82 -0.42 -4.11
N LEU A 59 -16.69 -1.41 -3.92
CA LEU A 59 -17.06 -2.34 -4.99
C LEU A 59 -17.80 -1.62 -6.13
N ARG A 60 -18.71 -0.68 -5.82
CA ARG A 60 -19.35 0.15 -6.84
C ARG A 60 -18.32 1.04 -7.56
N TYR A 61 -17.39 1.60 -6.84
CA TYR A 61 -16.32 2.42 -7.43
C TYR A 61 -15.43 1.64 -8.38
N ALA A 62 -15.19 0.36 -8.09
CA ALA A 62 -14.37 -0.53 -8.89
C ALA A 62 -15.17 -1.38 -9.90
N GLN A 63 -16.43 -1.04 -10.17
CA GLN A 63 -17.35 -1.86 -11.00
C GLN A 63 -16.84 -2.13 -12.43
N ASP A 64 -16.00 -1.23 -12.97
CA ASP A 64 -15.42 -1.36 -14.31
C ASP A 64 -14.14 -2.23 -14.32
N ALA A 65 -13.68 -2.68 -13.15
CA ALA A 65 -12.53 -3.55 -13.01
C ALA A 65 -12.96 -5.01 -12.86
N GLU A 66 -12.21 -5.94 -13.48
CA GLU A 66 -12.39 -7.37 -13.26
C GLU A 66 -11.85 -7.75 -11.87
N LEU A 67 -12.72 -8.22 -10.98
CA LEU A 67 -12.34 -8.73 -9.66
C LEU A 67 -12.04 -10.22 -9.75
N VAL A 68 -10.78 -10.59 -9.56
CA VAL A 68 -10.32 -11.98 -9.60
C VAL A 68 -9.94 -12.44 -8.19
N HIS A 69 -10.54 -13.54 -7.74
CA HIS A 69 -10.22 -14.19 -6.46
C HIS A 69 -9.05 -15.17 -6.62
N ASP A 70 -7.84 -14.62 -6.69
CA ASP A 70 -6.59 -15.40 -6.73
C ASP A 70 -5.50 -14.64 -5.97
N GLY A 71 -4.66 -15.35 -5.24
CA GLY A 71 -3.53 -14.74 -4.53
C GLY A 71 -2.37 -14.48 -5.49
N ALA A 72 -1.76 -13.30 -5.42
CA ALA A 72 -0.56 -13.00 -6.19
C ALA A 72 0.67 -13.72 -5.61
N LYS A 73 1.27 -14.63 -6.38
CA LYS A 73 2.42 -15.44 -5.94
C LYS A 73 3.74 -14.94 -6.48
N LYS A 74 3.78 -14.50 -7.72
CA LYS A 74 5.03 -14.14 -8.39
C LYS A 74 4.80 -13.06 -9.44
N LEU A 75 5.72 -12.09 -9.53
CA LEU A 75 5.76 -11.16 -10.65
C LEU A 75 6.29 -11.86 -11.89
N LEU A 76 5.73 -11.52 -13.04
CA LEU A 76 6.26 -11.91 -14.35
C LEU A 76 7.22 -10.78 -14.77
N LEU A 77 8.51 -11.07 -14.79
CA LEU A 77 9.57 -10.11 -15.08
C LEU A 77 10.30 -10.53 -16.35
N GLU A 78 10.52 -9.57 -17.23
CA GLU A 78 11.33 -9.74 -18.45
C GLU A 78 12.56 -8.85 -18.37
N GLU A 79 13.70 -9.34 -18.83
CA GLU A 79 14.88 -8.53 -19.02
C GLU A 79 14.68 -7.61 -20.24
N VAL A 80 14.85 -6.32 -20.02
CA VAL A 80 14.78 -5.33 -21.10
C VAL A 80 16.19 -4.86 -21.38
N THR A 81 16.62 -4.99 -22.63
CA THR A 81 17.81 -4.27 -23.08
C THR A 81 17.44 -2.78 -23.05
N PRO A 82 18.12 -1.94 -22.27
CA PRO A 82 17.82 -0.53 -22.26
C PRO A 82 18.03 0.03 -23.67
N GLU A 83 16.94 0.41 -24.33
CA GLU A 83 17.06 1.30 -25.47
C GLU A 83 17.81 2.55 -24.99
N PRO A 84 18.75 3.08 -25.76
CA PRO A 84 19.42 4.31 -25.40
C PRO A 84 18.36 5.43 -25.40
N GLU A 85 17.77 5.68 -24.23
CA GLU A 85 16.89 6.83 -24.04
C GLU A 85 17.68 8.09 -24.37
N ALA A 86 17.31 8.76 -25.45
CA ALA A 86 17.72 10.12 -25.78
C ALA A 86 17.04 11.09 -24.78
N ALA A 87 17.36 10.96 -23.50
CA ALA A 87 17.00 11.95 -22.50
C ALA A 87 18.16 12.96 -22.39
N PRO A 88 17.90 14.27 -22.46
CA PRO A 88 18.93 15.27 -22.24
C PRO A 88 19.52 15.08 -20.84
N ALA A 89 20.82 14.89 -20.74
CA ALA A 89 21.54 14.70 -19.50
C ALA A 89 21.25 15.86 -18.54
N ALA A 90 20.49 15.56 -17.48
CA ALA A 90 20.34 16.51 -16.39
C ALA A 90 21.74 16.76 -15.76
N PRO A 91 22.07 18.00 -15.36
CA PRO A 91 23.38 18.33 -14.83
C PRO A 91 23.69 17.47 -13.59
N GLU A 92 24.84 16.80 -13.61
CA GLU A 92 25.28 15.93 -12.50
C GLU A 92 25.40 16.75 -11.21
N ASN A 93 24.62 16.37 -10.22
CA ASN A 93 24.70 16.94 -8.88
C ASN A 93 25.84 16.23 -8.12
N PRO A 94 26.95 16.92 -7.78
CA PRO A 94 28.14 16.29 -7.19
C PRO A 94 27.92 15.72 -5.75
N ARG A 95 26.73 15.83 -5.20
CA ARG A 95 26.40 15.38 -3.83
C ARG A 95 25.72 14.00 -3.75
N HIS A 96 25.52 13.31 -4.86
CA HIS A 96 24.97 11.94 -4.84
C HIS A 96 26.04 10.93 -5.24
N PRO A 97 26.30 9.89 -4.42
CA PRO A 97 27.25 8.84 -4.76
C PRO A 97 26.81 8.13 -6.05
N LYS A 98 27.78 7.86 -6.94
CA LYS A 98 27.57 7.14 -8.20
C LYS A 98 26.73 5.89 -7.94
N LYS A 99 25.59 5.76 -8.61
CA LYS A 99 24.76 4.57 -8.60
C LYS A 99 25.65 3.36 -8.93
N LYS A 100 25.61 2.33 -8.09
CA LYS A 100 26.15 1.00 -8.42
C LYS A 100 25.59 0.62 -9.79
N LYS A 101 26.42 0.00 -10.66
CA LYS A 101 25.97 -0.50 -11.97
C LYS A 101 24.65 -1.24 -11.77
N ALA A 102 23.59 -0.70 -12.34
CA ALA A 102 22.29 -1.35 -12.33
C ALA A 102 22.44 -2.69 -13.06
N GLY A 103 21.90 -3.76 -12.48
CA GLY A 103 21.71 -5.01 -13.20
C GLY A 103 20.81 -4.79 -14.43
N PRO A 104 20.53 -5.82 -15.21
CA PRO A 104 19.66 -5.70 -16.36
C PRO A 104 18.35 -5.01 -15.94
N ALA A 105 17.86 -4.09 -16.77
CA ALA A 105 16.60 -3.44 -16.50
C ALA A 105 15.48 -4.50 -16.60
N LEU A 106 14.67 -4.62 -15.53
CA LEU A 106 13.56 -5.56 -15.49
C LEU A 106 12.26 -4.80 -15.76
N ARG A 107 11.43 -5.33 -16.64
CA ARG A 107 10.07 -4.87 -16.89
C ARG A 107 9.10 -5.87 -16.28
N CYS A 108 8.15 -5.37 -15.47
CA CYS A 108 7.05 -6.20 -14.99
C CYS A 108 5.95 -6.24 -16.05
N ILE A 109 5.58 -7.45 -16.48
CA ILE A 109 4.60 -7.71 -17.54
C ILE A 109 3.35 -8.43 -17.03
N GLY A 110 3.22 -8.57 -15.72
CA GLY A 110 2.07 -9.21 -15.10
C GLY A 110 2.39 -9.91 -13.79
N VAL A 111 1.46 -10.75 -13.38
CA VAL A 111 1.55 -11.53 -12.15
C VAL A 111 1.08 -12.97 -12.38
N ARG A 112 1.71 -13.93 -11.69
CA ARG A 112 1.23 -15.30 -11.61
C ARG A 112 0.51 -15.51 -10.27
N GLY A 113 -0.72 -16.03 -10.36
CA GLY A 113 -1.53 -16.35 -9.20
C GLY A 113 -1.09 -17.62 -8.48
N THR A 114 -1.67 -17.85 -7.31
CA THR A 114 -1.50 -19.10 -6.54
C THR A 114 -2.15 -20.28 -7.25
N SER A 115 -3.17 -20.06 -8.05
CA SER A 115 -3.78 -21.04 -8.98
C SER A 115 -2.84 -21.49 -10.08
N GLY A 116 -1.73 -20.78 -10.30
CA GLY A 116 -0.82 -21.00 -11.44
C GLY A 116 -1.18 -20.17 -12.69
N ARG A 117 -2.34 -19.51 -12.71
CA ARG A 117 -2.77 -18.67 -13.84
C ARG A 117 -1.89 -17.42 -13.93
N GLU A 118 -1.60 -17.00 -15.15
CA GLU A 118 -0.88 -15.77 -15.44
C GLU A 118 -1.85 -14.67 -15.87
N TYR A 119 -1.68 -13.52 -15.26
CA TYR A 119 -2.40 -12.29 -15.56
C TYR A 119 -1.41 -11.29 -16.13
N ARG A 120 -1.47 -11.06 -17.45
CA ARG A 120 -0.59 -10.12 -18.13
C ARG A 120 -1.15 -8.72 -18.08
N ALA A 121 -0.26 -7.73 -17.90
CA ALA A 121 -0.62 -6.32 -17.80
C ALA A 121 0.57 -5.44 -18.18
N ASP A 122 0.28 -4.22 -18.64
CA ASP A 122 1.28 -3.21 -18.95
C ASP A 122 1.96 -2.65 -17.69
N ALA A 123 1.25 -2.69 -16.56
CA ALA A 123 1.74 -2.29 -15.24
C ALA A 123 1.08 -3.10 -14.13
N VAL A 124 1.79 -3.29 -13.03
CA VAL A 124 1.28 -3.97 -11.82
C VAL A 124 1.42 -3.06 -10.61
N LEU A 125 0.29 -2.75 -9.97
CA LEU A 125 0.26 -2.02 -8.70
C LEU A 125 0.15 -3.03 -7.55
N VAL A 126 1.15 -3.05 -6.68
CA VAL A 126 1.15 -3.89 -5.47
C VAL A 126 0.60 -3.07 -4.30
N ALA A 127 -0.61 -3.38 -3.86
CA ALA A 127 -1.32 -2.69 -2.78
C ALA A 127 -1.90 -3.69 -1.76
N THR A 128 -1.13 -4.72 -1.40
CA THR A 128 -1.56 -5.89 -0.61
C THR A 128 -1.58 -5.65 0.89
N GLY A 129 -1.35 -4.43 1.35
CA GLY A 129 -1.22 -4.10 2.77
C GLY A 129 0.10 -4.58 3.39
N GLY A 130 0.17 -4.57 4.71
CA GLY A 130 1.36 -4.95 5.48
C GLY A 130 1.24 -6.31 6.17
N VAL A 131 1.66 -6.36 7.45
CA VAL A 131 1.65 -7.59 8.29
C VAL A 131 0.90 -7.42 9.61
N SER A 132 0.22 -6.27 9.81
CA SER A 132 -0.35 -5.93 11.11
C SER A 132 -1.61 -6.74 11.46
N TYR A 133 -2.36 -7.20 10.47
CA TYR A 133 -3.62 -7.93 10.69
C TYR A 133 -3.78 -9.06 9.68
N PRO A 134 -3.10 -10.20 9.87
CA PRO A 134 -3.09 -11.30 8.91
C PRO A 134 -4.47 -11.88 8.60
N THR A 135 -5.40 -11.85 9.57
CA THR A 135 -6.78 -12.34 9.39
C THR A 135 -7.59 -11.54 8.37
N THR A 136 -7.17 -10.31 8.04
CA THR A 136 -7.78 -9.46 7.00
C THR A 136 -7.02 -9.50 5.68
N GLY A 137 -6.07 -10.43 5.51
CA GLY A 137 -5.27 -10.60 4.30
C GLY A 137 -3.93 -9.86 4.29
N SER A 138 -3.56 -9.16 5.38
CA SER A 138 -2.27 -8.47 5.51
C SER A 138 -1.15 -9.45 5.86
N THR A 139 -0.80 -10.34 4.92
CA THR A 139 0.14 -11.46 5.12
C THR A 139 1.60 -11.14 4.75
N GLY A 140 1.87 -9.91 4.30
CA GLY A 140 3.20 -9.47 3.89
C GLY A 140 3.62 -9.96 2.49
N ASP A 141 2.70 -10.46 1.68
CA ASP A 141 3.04 -10.95 0.34
C ASP A 141 3.57 -9.84 -0.58
N GLY A 142 3.14 -8.58 -0.38
CA GLY A 142 3.70 -7.44 -1.09
C GLY A 142 5.19 -7.25 -0.87
N TYR A 143 5.72 -7.58 0.30
CA TYR A 143 7.16 -7.52 0.57
C TYR A 143 7.93 -8.56 -0.26
N LYS A 144 7.38 -9.77 -0.40
CA LYS A 144 7.97 -10.82 -1.23
C LYS A 144 7.97 -10.43 -2.71
N LEU A 145 6.88 -9.82 -3.19
CA LEU A 145 6.78 -9.30 -4.56
C LEU A 145 7.78 -8.15 -4.80
N ALA A 146 7.92 -7.23 -3.85
CA ALA A 146 8.90 -6.16 -3.92
C ALA A 146 10.34 -6.69 -4.01
N GLN A 147 10.69 -7.71 -3.21
CA GLN A 147 12.01 -8.36 -3.29
C GLN A 147 12.25 -9.04 -4.64
N GLN A 148 11.21 -9.66 -5.24
CA GLN A 148 11.31 -10.24 -6.60
C GLN A 148 11.62 -9.15 -7.65
N ALA A 149 11.10 -7.94 -7.47
CA ALA A 149 11.39 -6.79 -8.32
C ALA A 149 12.76 -6.14 -8.03
N GLY A 150 13.58 -6.71 -7.13
CA GLY A 150 14.91 -6.20 -6.80
C GLY A 150 14.95 -5.11 -5.73
N HIS A 151 13.82 -4.83 -5.06
CA HIS A 151 13.82 -3.88 -3.94
C HIS A 151 14.47 -4.47 -2.69
N THR A 152 15.22 -3.64 -1.98
CA THR A 152 15.72 -3.97 -0.64
C THR A 152 14.59 -3.81 0.36
N LEU A 153 14.27 -4.87 1.08
CA LEU A 153 13.32 -4.83 2.17
C LEU A 153 14.04 -4.47 3.47
N ILE A 154 13.58 -3.41 4.12
CA ILE A 154 13.90 -3.13 5.52
C ILE A 154 12.86 -3.86 6.36
N GLU A 155 13.33 -4.76 7.22
CA GLU A 155 12.44 -5.61 8.00
C GLU A 155 11.47 -4.78 8.86
N PRO A 156 10.14 -5.03 8.73
CA PRO A 156 9.15 -4.34 9.54
C PRO A 156 9.27 -4.74 11.00
N VAL A 157 9.24 -3.74 11.88
CA VAL A 157 9.22 -3.97 13.33
C VAL A 157 7.92 -3.44 13.92
N PRO A 158 7.42 -4.01 15.03
CA PRO A 158 6.22 -3.52 15.69
C PRO A 158 6.38 -2.06 16.13
N SER A 159 5.34 -1.26 15.88
CA SER A 159 5.30 0.14 16.33
C SER A 159 4.33 0.33 17.50
N LEU A 160 3.20 -0.36 17.44
CA LEU A 160 2.18 -0.38 18.50
C LEU A 160 1.72 -1.81 18.67
N VAL A 161 1.71 -2.29 19.91
CA VAL A 161 1.24 -3.64 20.28
C VAL A 161 0.28 -3.55 21.45
N SER A 162 -0.68 -4.47 21.51
CA SER A 162 -1.56 -4.61 22.65
C SER A 162 -0.78 -5.19 23.86
N LEU A 163 -1.13 -4.74 25.05
CA LEU A 163 -0.67 -5.36 26.27
C LEU A 163 -1.67 -6.43 26.71
N VAL A 164 -1.14 -7.57 27.15
CA VAL A 164 -1.94 -8.62 27.76
C VAL A 164 -1.73 -8.53 29.26
N SER A 165 -2.82 -8.37 30.02
CA SER A 165 -2.80 -8.37 31.49
C SER A 165 -3.74 -9.45 32.01
N HIS A 166 -3.32 -10.11 33.08
CA HIS A 166 -4.15 -11.04 33.85
C HIS A 166 -5.00 -10.36 34.94
N ASP A 167 -4.79 -9.04 35.13
CA ASP A 167 -5.53 -8.25 36.10
C ASP A 167 -7.00 -8.07 35.66
N ALA A 168 -7.94 -8.42 36.57
CA ALA A 168 -9.37 -8.32 36.31
C ALA A 168 -9.84 -6.89 36.05
N ASP A 169 -9.18 -5.89 36.61
CA ASP A 169 -9.54 -4.48 36.41
C ASP A 169 -9.15 -3.99 35.01
N CYS A 170 -8.15 -4.56 34.38
CA CYS A 170 -7.80 -4.25 33.00
C CYS A 170 -8.93 -4.59 32.01
N LYS A 171 -9.75 -5.60 32.30
CA LYS A 171 -10.93 -5.93 31.47
C LYS A 171 -11.99 -4.81 31.48
N LYS A 172 -12.11 -4.07 32.58
CA LYS A 172 -13.06 -2.96 32.71
C LYS A 172 -12.58 -1.69 31.96
N MET A 173 -11.30 -1.62 31.64
CA MET A 173 -10.66 -0.48 30.96
C MET A 173 -10.48 -0.73 29.44
N MET A 174 -10.89 -1.88 28.94
CA MET A 174 -10.91 -2.15 27.51
C MET A 174 -11.97 -1.27 26.84
N GLY A 175 -11.54 -0.40 25.94
CA GLY A 175 -12.39 0.50 25.18
C GLY A 175 -13.02 -0.17 23.95
#